data_c95175e3e0002dd23d922ad3e1f47e54
#
_entry.id   c95175e3e0002dd23d922ad3e1f47e54
#
_cell.length_a   1.000
_cell.length_b   1.000
_cell.length_c   1.000
_cell.angle_alpha   90.00
_cell.angle_beta   90.00
_cell.angle_gamma   90.00
#
_symmetry.space_group_name_H-M   'P 1'
#
loop_
_entity.id
_entity.type
_entity.pdbx_description
1 polymer ?
#
loop_
_entity_poly.entity_id
_entity_poly.type
_entity_poly.pdbx_seq_one_letter_code
_entity_poly.pdbx_strand_id
1 'polypeptide(L)'
;MKFLLTAINAKFIHSNPAIYSLRAGVGEKLQPYVELAEFTINESLESILEGIWKRQPKVIGFSCYIWNWKLIREILTELPKILPDTEIWLGGPEVTYDGPGLLREFPQVTGI
;
A
#
# COMPACT_ATOMS: atom_id res chain seq x y z
N MET A 1 12.60 12.12 1.75
CA MET A 1 12.17 10.70 1.62
C MET A 1 10.71 10.59 2.03
N LYS A 2 9.89 9.95 1.21
CA LYS A 2 8.46 9.85 1.50
C LYS A 2 8.04 8.39 1.69
N PHE A 3 7.36 8.13 2.80
CA PHE A 3 6.72 6.86 3.08
C PHE A 3 5.22 7.03 2.86
N LEU A 4 4.64 6.23 2.00
CA LEU A 4 3.22 6.28 1.71
C LEU A 4 2.53 5.06 2.31
N LEU A 5 1.68 5.27 3.31
CA LEU A 5 0.84 4.22 3.85
C LEU A 5 -0.50 4.25 3.11
N THR A 6 -0.83 3.16 2.44
CA THR A 6 -1.96 3.12 1.52
C THR A 6 -3.00 2.12 1.99
N ALA A 7 -4.24 2.57 2.05
CA ALA A 7 -5.39 1.73 2.33
C ALA A 7 -6.34 1.76 1.14
N ILE A 8 -6.89 0.59 0.80
CA ILE A 8 -7.93 0.47 -0.21
C ILE A 8 -9.16 -0.07 0.48
N ASN A 9 -10.11 0.82 0.72
CA ASN A 9 -11.27 0.53 1.55
C ASN A 9 -12.39 -0.14 0.75
N ALA A 10 -13.20 -0.93 1.46
CA ALA A 10 -14.27 -1.72 0.82
C ALA A 10 -15.34 -0.85 0.18
N LYS A 11 -15.67 0.26 0.80
CA LYS A 11 -16.63 1.23 0.28
C LYS A 11 -16.19 2.61 0.68
N PHE A 12 -16.97 3.56 0.26
CA PHE A 12 -16.66 4.97 0.25
C PHE A 12 -16.54 5.64 1.60
N ILE A 13 -16.52 5.07 2.71
CA ILE A 13 -16.77 5.91 3.87
C ILE A 13 -15.87 5.71 5.06
N HIS A 14 -15.09 4.70 5.09
CA HIS A 14 -14.41 4.42 6.34
C HIS A 14 -12.91 4.52 6.17
N SER A 15 -12.34 5.42 6.95
CA SER A 15 -10.90 5.47 7.13
C SER A 15 -10.40 4.13 7.65
N ASN A 16 -9.23 3.74 7.22
CA ASN A 16 -8.58 2.55 7.74
C ASN A 16 -7.77 2.95 8.98
N PRO A 17 -8.24 2.60 10.19
CA PRO A 17 -7.53 3.03 11.40
C PRO A 17 -6.11 2.51 11.49
N ALA A 18 -5.80 1.40 10.82
CA ALA A 18 -4.46 0.82 10.87
C ALA A 18 -3.39 1.75 10.33
N ILE A 19 -3.66 2.45 9.21
CA ILE A 19 -2.65 3.35 8.66
C ILE A 19 -2.44 4.59 9.53
N TYR A 20 -3.49 5.08 10.17
CA TYR A 20 -3.37 6.21 11.10
C TYR A 20 -2.59 5.81 12.35
N SER A 21 -2.84 4.61 12.87
CA SER A 21 -2.09 4.09 14.01
C SER A 21 -0.61 3.89 13.69
N LEU A 22 -0.31 3.39 12.51
CA LEU A 22 1.07 3.21 12.08
C LEU A 22 1.78 4.55 11.97
N ARG A 23 1.14 5.56 11.39
CA ARG A 23 1.75 6.89 11.31
C ARG A 23 2.01 7.48 12.69
N ALA A 24 1.05 7.34 13.60
CA ALA A 24 1.20 7.84 14.97
C ALA A 24 2.35 7.13 15.71
N GLY A 25 2.58 5.86 15.39
CA GLY A 25 3.60 5.06 16.05
C GLY A 25 5.04 5.29 15.60
N VAL A 26 5.27 5.99 14.48
CA VAL A 26 6.65 6.17 13.97
C VAL A 26 7.44 7.28 14.67
N GLY A 27 6.82 8.05 15.55
CA GLY A 27 7.49 9.11 16.29
C GLY A 27 7.54 10.43 15.53
N GLU A 28 7.79 11.50 16.27
CA GLU A 28 7.70 12.87 15.75
C GLU A 28 8.68 13.16 14.62
N LYS A 29 9.87 12.57 14.68
CA LYS A 29 10.89 12.83 13.65
C LYS A 29 10.53 12.29 12.29
N LEU A 30 9.82 11.16 12.25
CA LEU A 30 9.47 10.48 11.00
C LEU A 30 8.08 10.84 10.47
N GLN A 31 7.18 11.31 11.35
CA GLN A 31 5.82 11.65 10.94
C GLN A 31 5.73 12.60 9.74
N PRO A 32 6.56 13.65 9.64
CA PRO A 32 6.50 14.52 8.47
C PRO A 32 6.79 13.85 7.13
N TYR A 33 7.45 12.70 7.16
CA TYR A 33 7.78 11.93 5.95
C TYR A 33 6.75 10.85 5.63
N VAL A 34 5.75 10.67 6.49
CA VAL A 34 4.72 9.65 6.30
C VAL A 34 3.44 10.32 5.80
N GLU A 35 3.06 9.95 4.59
CA GLU A 35 1.80 10.40 4.01
C GLU A 35 0.81 9.23 4.01
N LEU A 36 -0.47 9.53 4.23
CA LEU A 36 -1.54 8.54 4.18
C LEU A 36 -2.32 8.72 2.89
N ALA A 37 -2.63 7.63 2.21
CA ALA A 37 -3.47 7.64 1.03
C ALA A 37 -4.58 6.61 1.19
N GLU A 38 -5.80 7.02 0.96
CA GLU A 38 -6.95 6.14 1.01
C GLU A 38 -7.67 6.13 -0.33
N PHE A 39 -7.93 4.95 -0.82
CA PHE A 39 -8.69 4.71 -2.05
C PHE A 39 -9.83 3.76 -1.72
N THR A 40 -10.71 3.50 -2.68
CA THR A 40 -11.76 2.52 -2.52
C THR A 40 -11.66 1.47 -3.62
N ILE A 41 -12.23 0.30 -3.37
CA ILE A 41 -12.28 -0.77 -4.38
C ILE A 41 -13.14 -0.40 -5.58
N ASN A 42 -13.91 0.69 -5.49
CA ASN A 42 -14.75 1.18 -6.58
C ASN A 42 -14.00 2.10 -7.53
N GLU A 43 -12.79 2.54 -7.17
CA GLU A 43 -11.97 3.34 -8.07
C GLU A 43 -11.30 2.44 -9.10
N SER A 44 -11.04 2.98 -10.29
CA SER A 44 -10.35 2.22 -11.31
C SER A 44 -8.89 2.00 -10.94
N LEU A 45 -8.30 0.94 -11.47
CA LEU A 45 -6.88 0.66 -11.28
C LEU A 45 -6.02 1.85 -11.71
N GLU A 46 -6.37 2.44 -12.85
CA GLU A 46 -5.64 3.59 -13.40
C GLU A 46 -5.70 4.80 -12.48
N SER A 47 -6.86 5.05 -11.89
CA SER A 47 -7.04 6.17 -10.95
C SER A 47 -6.18 6.00 -9.71
N ILE A 48 -6.14 4.79 -9.17
CA ILE A 48 -5.33 4.48 -7.99
C ILE A 48 -3.85 4.61 -8.32
N LEU A 49 -3.40 4.06 -9.44
CA LEU A 49 -2.02 4.14 -9.87
C LEU A 49 -1.58 5.58 -10.09
N GLU A 50 -2.44 6.40 -10.71
CA GLU A 50 -2.16 7.82 -10.89
C GLU A 50 -2.03 8.55 -9.56
N GLY A 51 -2.92 8.25 -8.61
CA GLY A 51 -2.87 8.84 -7.27
C GLY A 51 -1.58 8.49 -6.54
N ILE A 52 -1.11 7.28 -6.65
CA ILE A 52 0.16 6.84 -6.07
C ILE A 52 1.33 7.50 -6.80
N TRP A 53 1.30 7.51 -8.12
CA TRP A 53 2.37 8.08 -8.94
C TRP A 53 2.59 9.57 -8.65
N LYS A 54 1.51 10.31 -8.49
CA LYS A 54 1.57 11.75 -8.17
C LYS A 54 2.31 12.03 -6.86
N ARG A 55 2.25 11.09 -5.93
CA ARG A 55 2.88 11.24 -4.62
C ARG A 55 4.36 10.88 -4.63
N GLN A 56 4.83 10.17 -5.64
CA GLN A 56 6.24 9.77 -5.81
C GLN A 56 6.85 9.21 -4.52
N PRO A 57 6.28 8.14 -3.96
CA PRO A 57 6.79 7.60 -2.71
C PRO A 57 8.13 6.89 -2.89
N LYS A 58 8.97 6.98 -1.89
CA LYS A 58 10.19 6.19 -1.81
C LYS A 58 9.89 4.78 -1.34
N VAL A 59 8.96 4.68 -0.39
CA VAL A 59 8.49 3.43 0.18
C VAL A 59 6.96 3.48 0.21
N ILE A 60 6.31 2.42 -0.21
CA ILE A 60 4.86 2.32 -0.13
C ILE A 60 4.47 1.06 0.65
N GLY A 61 3.51 1.21 1.54
CA GLY A 61 2.94 0.10 2.29
C GLY A 61 1.46 -0.04 1.98
N PHE A 62 1.02 -1.27 1.74
CA PHE A 62 -0.39 -1.59 1.52
C PHE A 62 -0.94 -2.41 2.68
N SER A 63 -2.16 -2.07 3.09
CA SER A 63 -2.91 -2.84 4.07
C SER A 63 -3.82 -3.81 3.33
N CYS A 64 -3.53 -5.11 3.46
CA CYS A 64 -4.15 -6.15 2.63
C CYS A 64 -5.22 -6.90 3.40
N TYR A 65 -6.43 -6.92 2.84
CA TYR A 65 -7.60 -7.61 3.37
C TYR A 65 -8.23 -8.45 2.26
N ILE A 66 -9.11 -9.36 2.64
CA ILE A 66 -9.75 -10.24 1.67
C ILE A 66 -10.52 -9.46 0.59
N TRP A 67 -11.14 -8.33 0.97
CA TRP A 67 -11.96 -7.55 0.04
C TRP A 67 -11.15 -6.70 -0.94
N ASN A 68 -9.88 -6.43 -0.66
CA ASN A 68 -9.06 -5.60 -1.54
C ASN A 68 -7.89 -6.36 -2.16
N TRP A 69 -7.67 -7.61 -1.79
CA TRP A 69 -6.47 -8.36 -2.21
C TRP A 69 -6.36 -8.50 -3.72
N LYS A 70 -7.48 -8.77 -4.39
CA LYS A 70 -7.47 -8.88 -5.86
C LYS A 70 -6.98 -7.60 -6.52
N LEU A 71 -7.47 -6.46 -6.07
CA LEU A 71 -7.07 -5.17 -6.60
C LEU A 71 -5.61 -4.85 -6.27
N ILE A 72 -5.17 -5.16 -5.07
CA ILE A 72 -3.78 -4.97 -4.69
C ILE A 72 -2.84 -5.81 -5.55
N ARG A 73 -3.21 -7.04 -5.87
CA ARG A 73 -2.41 -7.88 -6.78
C ARG A 73 -2.25 -7.23 -8.15
N GLU A 74 -3.30 -6.61 -8.67
CA GLU A 74 -3.23 -5.87 -9.93
C GLU A 74 -2.31 -4.66 -9.81
N ILE A 75 -2.38 -3.94 -8.70
CA ILE A 75 -1.50 -2.80 -8.43
C ILE A 75 -0.05 -3.27 -8.39
N LEU A 76 0.24 -4.37 -7.71
CA LEU A 76 1.60 -4.92 -7.59
C LEU A 76 2.20 -5.28 -8.95
N THR A 77 1.36 -5.68 -9.89
CA THR A 77 1.80 -6.01 -11.25
C THR A 77 2.18 -4.76 -12.03
N GLU A 78 1.42 -3.69 -11.86
CA GLU A 78 1.60 -2.47 -12.66
C GLU A 78 2.54 -1.44 -12.02
N LEU A 79 2.60 -1.40 -10.69
CA LEU A 79 3.33 -0.36 -9.99
C LEU A 79 4.82 -0.29 -10.34
N PRO A 80 5.55 -1.40 -10.45
CA PRO A 80 6.97 -1.33 -10.82
C PRO A 80 7.23 -0.74 -12.20
N LYS A 81 6.23 -0.74 -13.06
CA LYS A 81 6.36 -0.16 -14.41
C LYS A 81 6.40 1.36 -14.38
N ILE A 82 5.77 1.97 -13.37
CA ILE A 82 5.70 3.43 -13.25
C ILE A 82 6.58 3.96 -12.12
N LEU A 83 6.90 3.15 -11.13
CA LEU A 83 7.73 3.52 -9.97
C LEU A 83 8.74 2.40 -9.70
N PRO A 84 9.73 2.22 -10.58
CA PRO A 84 10.63 1.06 -10.48
C PRO A 84 11.54 1.07 -9.25
N ASP A 85 11.77 2.24 -8.66
CA ASP A 85 12.69 2.36 -7.52
C ASP A 85 11.98 2.41 -6.17
N THR A 86 10.65 2.31 -6.17
CA THR A 86 9.88 2.36 -4.93
C THR A 86 9.89 0.99 -4.24
N GLU A 87 10.24 0.97 -2.95
CA GLU A 87 10.11 -0.23 -2.14
C GLU A 87 8.64 -0.48 -1.80
N ILE A 88 8.22 -1.73 -1.90
CA ILE A 88 6.83 -2.13 -1.67
C ILE A 88 6.76 -3.06 -0.48
N TRP A 89 5.94 -2.72 0.50
CA TRP A 89 5.69 -3.52 1.69
C TRP A 89 4.21 -3.85 1.81
N LEU A 90 3.92 -5.07 2.24
CA LEU A 90 2.56 -5.53 2.44
C LEU A 90 2.34 -5.85 3.90
N GLY A 91 1.16 -5.54 4.40
CA GLY A 91 0.74 -5.89 5.75
C GLY A 91 -0.73 -6.24 5.76
N GLY A 92 -1.23 -6.65 6.93
CA GLY A 92 -2.62 -6.99 7.11
C GLY A 92 -2.87 -8.50 7.10
N PRO A 93 -4.11 -8.90 7.46
CA PRO A 93 -4.41 -10.32 7.70
C PRO A 93 -4.29 -11.21 6.46
N GLU A 94 -4.53 -10.65 5.27
CA GLU A 94 -4.52 -11.46 4.05
C GLU A 94 -3.13 -11.96 3.66
N VAL A 95 -2.08 -11.29 4.10
CA VAL A 95 -0.71 -11.63 3.71
C VAL A 95 0.11 -12.25 4.83
N THR A 96 -0.41 -12.28 6.04
CA THR A 96 0.35 -12.71 7.22
C THR A 96 0.66 -14.21 7.21
N TYR A 97 -0.24 -15.04 6.68
CA TYR A 97 -0.11 -16.50 6.76
C TYR A 97 0.91 -17.10 5.80
N ASP A 98 1.13 -16.51 4.64
CA ASP A 98 2.02 -17.07 3.64
C ASP A 98 2.99 -16.04 3.08
N GLY A 99 3.68 -15.35 3.99
CA GLY A 99 4.66 -14.35 3.62
C GLY A 99 5.70 -14.85 2.63
N PRO A 100 6.40 -15.98 2.92
CA PRO A 100 7.41 -16.51 1.99
C PRO A 100 6.84 -16.86 0.61
N GLY A 101 5.64 -17.44 0.57
CA GLY A 101 4.99 -17.77 -0.70
C GLY A 101 4.66 -16.53 -1.51
N LEU A 102 4.15 -15.49 -0.86
CA LEU A 102 3.82 -14.23 -1.52
C LEU A 102 5.07 -13.52 -2.03
N LEU A 103 6.17 -13.55 -1.29
CA LEU A 103 7.42 -12.96 -1.76
C LEU A 103 7.97 -13.67 -2.99
N ARG A 104 7.75 -14.97 -3.12
CA ARG A 104 8.13 -15.71 -4.32
C ARG A 104 7.22 -15.37 -5.49
N GLU A 105 5.91 -15.24 -5.25
CA GLU A 105 4.93 -14.90 -6.28
C GLU A 105 5.10 -13.46 -6.78
N PHE A 106 5.44 -12.55 -5.86
CA PHE A 106 5.61 -11.13 -6.16
C PHE A 106 7.03 -10.68 -5.80
N PRO A 107 8.02 -10.99 -6.65
CA PRO A 107 9.42 -10.64 -6.35
C PRO A 107 9.68 -9.13 -6.24
N GLN A 108 8.78 -8.31 -6.77
CA GLN A 108 8.86 -6.86 -6.67
C GLN A 108 8.53 -6.34 -5.26
N VAL A 109 7.92 -7.16 -4.41
CA VAL A 109 7.62 -6.79 -3.02
C VAL A 109 8.88 -6.92 -2.18
N THR A 110 9.19 -5.86 -1.43
CA THR A 110 10.39 -5.82 -0.59
C THR A 110 10.21 -6.64 0.68
N GLY A 111 9.03 -6.62 1.28
CA GLY A 111 8.78 -7.38 2.49
C GLY A 111 7.31 -7.35 2.92
N ILE A 112 7.05 -8.10 3.95
CA ILE A 112 5.71 -8.23 4.54
C ILE A 112 5.77 -7.95 6.03
#